data_4daa320697ff7b435b8cf9bf914ddf68
#
_entry.id   4daa320697ff7b435b8cf9bf914ddf68
#
_cell.length_a   1.000
_cell.length_b   1.000
_cell.length_c   1.000
_cell.angle_alpha   90.00
_cell.angle_beta   90.00
_cell.angle_gamma   90.00
#
_symmetry.space_group_name_H-M   'P 1'
#
loop_
_entity.id
_entity.type
_entity.pdbx_description
1 polymer ?
#
loop_
_entity_poly.entity_id
_entity_poly.type
_entity_poly.pdbx_seq_one_letter_code
_entity_poly.pdbx_strand_id
1 'polypeptide(L)'
;ISDFNGSKAYVLKDASVDELVKETFTKIKEENGKIDGIVHCIANAFTEDLHNDFIETSKAGYEHAIDVSSYSFVLAARIAKELEMLNDNASLVALTYYGSSKVLEGYNVMGVAKAALEASIRYLADNLGKDEIRVNGVSAGPIKTLSAKGIKDFGSILKVVEEKAPLHKNVTIYQVGNVVSFLLSQMSD
;
A
#
# COMPACT_ATOMS: atom_id res chain seq x y z
N ILE A 1 -13.94 11.73 4.47
CA ILE A 1 -13.20 11.88 5.76
C ILE A 1 -14.08 12.62 6.78
N SER A 2 -14.90 13.60 6.35
CA SER A 2 -15.83 14.33 7.24
C SER A 2 -16.81 13.44 8.03
N ASP A 3 -17.03 12.20 7.58
CA ASP A 3 -17.98 11.26 8.19
C ASP A 3 -17.40 10.47 9.38
N PHE A 4 -16.10 10.63 9.65
CA PHE A 4 -15.44 10.00 10.78
C PHE A 4 -15.10 11.01 11.85
N ASN A 5 -15.75 10.87 13.01
CA ASN A 5 -15.56 11.75 14.17
C ASN A 5 -14.09 11.73 14.61
N GLY A 6 -13.46 12.90 14.70
CA GLY A 6 -12.05 13.04 15.07
C GLY A 6 -11.03 12.87 13.94
N SER A 7 -11.46 12.59 12.71
CA SER A 7 -10.53 12.46 11.57
C SER A 7 -10.01 13.81 11.11
N LYS A 8 -8.71 13.87 10.79
CA LYS A 8 -8.06 15.01 10.14
C LYS A 8 -7.57 14.60 8.74
N ALA A 9 -7.55 15.53 7.81
CA ALA A 9 -7.01 15.34 6.48
C ALA A 9 -5.78 16.22 6.27
N TYR A 10 -4.71 15.62 5.77
CA TYR A 10 -3.48 16.29 5.36
C TYR A 10 -3.23 16.05 3.87
N VAL A 11 -2.72 17.05 3.16
CA VAL A 11 -2.41 16.94 1.75
C VAL A 11 -0.94 16.57 1.59
N LEU A 12 -0.67 15.36 1.13
CA LEU A 12 0.64 14.92 0.67
C LEU A 12 0.65 14.96 -0.87
N LYS A 13 1.41 15.87 -1.46
CA LYS A 13 1.42 16.09 -2.91
C LYS A 13 2.07 14.94 -3.67
N ASP A 14 3.13 14.37 -3.12
CA ASP A 14 3.85 13.23 -3.67
C ASP A 14 4.46 12.41 -2.54
N ALA A 15 4.09 11.13 -2.48
CA ALA A 15 4.51 10.23 -1.42
C ALA A 15 5.91 9.61 -1.66
N SER A 16 6.51 9.86 -2.82
CA SER A 16 7.87 9.41 -3.17
C SER A 16 8.94 10.49 -2.96
N VAL A 17 8.55 11.71 -2.60
CA VAL A 17 9.45 12.85 -2.38
C VAL A 17 9.72 13.05 -0.90
N ASP A 18 10.97 12.89 -0.48
CA ASP A 18 11.45 12.96 0.91
C ASP A 18 10.97 14.22 1.65
N GLU A 19 11.19 15.40 1.05
CA GLU A 19 10.87 16.68 1.66
C GLU A 19 9.37 16.82 1.91
N LEU A 20 8.53 16.39 0.96
CA LEU A 20 7.07 16.49 1.06
C LEU A 20 6.51 15.53 2.11
N VAL A 21 7.06 14.31 2.20
CA VAL A 21 6.68 13.35 3.25
C VAL A 21 7.11 13.88 4.61
N LYS A 22 8.34 14.39 4.72
CA LYS A 22 8.86 14.92 5.98
C LYS A 22 8.07 16.14 6.47
N GLU A 23 7.76 17.09 5.60
CA GLU A 23 6.92 18.25 5.92
C GLU A 23 5.54 17.80 6.44
N THR A 24 4.89 16.88 5.70
CA THR A 24 3.56 16.38 6.07
C THR A 24 3.58 15.63 7.40
N PHE A 25 4.58 14.75 7.62
CA PHE A 25 4.68 13.96 8.85
C PHE A 25 5.07 14.81 10.05
N THR A 26 5.92 15.83 9.86
CA THR A 26 6.22 16.81 10.90
C THR A 26 4.94 17.50 11.39
N LYS A 27 4.13 17.98 10.45
CA LYS A 27 2.85 18.61 10.79
C LYS A 27 1.90 17.65 11.50
N ILE A 28 1.81 16.39 11.06
CA ILE A 28 0.99 15.37 11.73
C ILE A 28 1.46 15.16 13.17
N LYS A 29 2.78 15.05 13.38
CA LYS A 29 3.37 14.86 14.72
C LYS A 29 3.11 16.06 15.63
N GLU A 30 3.30 17.28 15.13
CA GLU A 30 3.06 18.50 15.90
C GLU A 30 1.61 18.65 16.35
N GLU A 31 0.66 18.25 15.51
CA GLU A 31 -0.77 18.38 15.80
C GLU A 31 -1.37 17.20 16.60
N ASN A 32 -0.79 16.02 16.51
CA ASN A 32 -1.39 14.80 17.08
C ASN A 32 -0.45 14.00 17.99
N GLY A 33 0.82 14.35 18.08
CA GLY A 33 1.82 13.57 18.81
C GLY A 33 2.26 12.32 18.05
N LYS A 34 2.61 11.26 18.81
CA LYS A 34 2.96 9.96 18.24
C LYS A 34 1.71 9.22 17.72
N ILE A 35 1.93 8.33 16.77
CA ILE A 35 0.87 7.49 16.15
C ILE A 35 1.12 6.01 16.41
N ASP A 36 0.05 5.22 16.39
CA ASP A 36 0.10 3.77 16.66
C ASP A 36 0.33 2.95 15.39
N GLY A 37 0.25 3.56 14.23
CA GLY A 37 0.51 2.85 12.99
C GLY A 37 0.32 3.66 11.71
N ILE A 38 0.73 3.03 10.60
CA ILE A 38 0.62 3.58 9.25
C ILE A 38 -0.03 2.53 8.35
N VAL A 39 -1.04 2.93 7.58
CA VAL A 39 -1.61 2.10 6.51
C VAL A 39 -1.24 2.71 5.16
N HIS A 40 -0.44 1.97 4.39
CA HIS A 40 -0.01 2.37 3.06
C HIS A 40 -0.95 1.78 2.01
N CYS A 41 -1.75 2.64 1.39
CA CYS A 41 -2.71 2.30 0.34
C CYS A 41 -2.40 3.04 -0.97
N ILE A 42 -1.13 3.33 -1.22
CA ILE A 42 -0.67 4.12 -2.37
C ILE A 42 -0.15 3.19 -3.45
N ALA A 43 -0.57 3.42 -4.69
CA ALA A 43 -0.02 2.77 -5.87
C ALA A 43 -0.36 3.60 -7.11
N ASN A 44 0.61 3.72 -8.02
CA ASN A 44 0.42 4.37 -9.30
C ASN A 44 1.36 3.76 -10.35
N ALA A 45 0.89 3.71 -11.59
CA ALA A 45 1.68 3.41 -12.78
C ALA A 45 1.10 4.19 -13.96
N PHE A 46 1.90 4.44 -15.00
CA PHE A 46 1.40 5.06 -16.22
C PHE A 46 0.46 4.10 -16.96
N THR A 47 -0.61 4.64 -17.52
CA THR A 47 -1.63 3.85 -18.18
C THR A 47 -1.07 3.03 -19.35
N GLU A 48 -0.14 3.59 -20.11
CA GLU A 48 0.52 2.95 -21.24
C GLU A 48 1.29 1.69 -20.79
N ASP A 49 2.01 1.75 -19.67
CA ASP A 49 2.78 0.63 -19.13
C ASP A 49 1.90 -0.46 -18.49
N LEU A 50 0.61 -0.19 -18.28
CA LEU A 50 -0.39 -1.20 -17.88
C LEU A 50 -1.08 -1.85 -19.10
N HIS A 51 -1.24 -1.11 -20.20
CA HIS A 51 -2.07 -1.53 -21.33
C HIS A 51 -1.27 -2.15 -22.48
N ASN A 52 -0.02 -1.76 -22.67
CA ASN A 52 0.89 -2.31 -23.67
C ASN A 52 1.47 -3.65 -23.21
N ASP A 53 2.18 -4.34 -24.08
CA ASP A 53 2.91 -5.54 -23.69
C ASP A 53 3.99 -5.20 -22.67
N PHE A 54 4.20 -6.07 -21.69
CA PHE A 54 5.15 -5.81 -20.59
C PHE A 54 6.57 -5.49 -21.08
N ILE A 55 7.00 -6.12 -22.18
CA ILE A 55 8.33 -5.88 -22.79
C ILE A 55 8.49 -4.44 -23.31
N GLU A 56 7.40 -3.73 -23.52
CA GLU A 56 7.38 -2.34 -23.97
C GLU A 56 7.38 -1.32 -22.81
N THR A 57 7.44 -1.81 -21.57
CA THR A 57 7.47 -0.95 -20.38
C THR A 57 8.61 0.05 -20.48
N SER A 58 8.27 1.33 -20.41
CA SER A 58 9.27 2.39 -20.44
C SER A 58 10.13 2.42 -19.17
N LYS A 59 11.39 2.84 -19.30
CA LYS A 59 12.25 3.03 -18.11
C LYS A 59 11.60 3.99 -17.11
N ALA A 60 11.09 5.11 -17.59
CA ALA A 60 10.43 6.12 -16.75
C ALA A 60 9.20 5.56 -16.03
N GLY A 61 8.35 4.77 -16.72
CA GLY A 61 7.18 4.15 -16.11
C GLY A 61 7.53 3.05 -15.13
N TYR A 62 8.60 2.29 -15.40
CA TYR A 62 9.12 1.28 -14.47
C TYR A 62 9.62 1.94 -13.17
N GLU A 63 10.46 2.99 -13.29
CA GLU A 63 10.97 3.75 -12.15
C GLU A 63 9.82 4.39 -11.36
N HIS A 64 8.88 5.04 -12.03
CA HIS A 64 7.71 5.64 -11.40
C HIS A 64 6.86 4.62 -10.63
N ALA A 65 6.56 3.47 -11.24
CA ALA A 65 5.74 2.45 -10.59
C ALA A 65 6.40 1.91 -9.31
N ILE A 66 7.71 1.66 -9.34
CA ILE A 66 8.47 1.20 -8.17
C ILE A 66 8.54 2.30 -7.10
N ASP A 67 8.83 3.51 -7.50
CA ASP A 67 9.01 4.65 -6.60
C ASP A 67 7.72 4.95 -5.82
N VAL A 68 6.62 5.15 -6.53
CA VAL A 68 5.32 5.49 -5.91
C VAL A 68 4.66 4.30 -5.22
N SER A 69 4.80 3.07 -5.74
CA SER A 69 4.02 1.92 -5.24
C SER A 69 4.79 1.01 -4.28
N SER A 70 6.10 1.19 -4.14
CA SER A 70 6.96 0.40 -3.26
C SER A 70 7.83 1.27 -2.36
N TYR A 71 8.68 2.13 -2.95
CA TYR A 71 9.62 2.94 -2.18
C TYR A 71 8.93 3.92 -1.25
N SER A 72 7.79 4.48 -1.64
CA SER A 72 6.99 5.38 -0.79
C SER A 72 6.64 4.78 0.58
N PHE A 73 6.49 3.45 0.70
CA PHE A 73 6.30 2.78 1.98
C PHE A 73 7.58 2.74 2.82
N VAL A 74 8.73 2.48 2.19
CA VAL A 74 10.04 2.54 2.85
C VAL A 74 10.32 3.97 3.32
N LEU A 75 10.04 4.95 2.48
CA LEU A 75 10.18 6.37 2.79
C LEU A 75 9.30 6.78 3.99
N ALA A 76 8.03 6.39 3.98
CA ALA A 76 7.12 6.66 5.10
C ALA A 76 7.62 6.06 6.42
N ALA A 77 8.06 4.80 6.40
CA ALA A 77 8.63 4.13 7.57
C ALA A 77 9.91 4.83 8.08
N ARG A 78 10.81 5.21 7.17
CA ARG A 78 12.05 5.93 7.48
C ARG A 78 11.77 7.28 8.13
N ILE A 79 10.95 8.11 7.51
CA ILE A 79 10.62 9.44 8.01
C ILE A 79 9.87 9.36 9.36
N ALA A 80 8.94 8.41 9.50
CA ALA A 80 8.23 8.20 10.76
C ALA A 80 9.19 7.85 11.91
N LYS A 81 10.23 7.03 11.62
CA LYS A 81 11.29 6.69 12.60
C LYS A 81 12.21 7.88 12.88
N GLU A 82 12.70 8.58 11.85
CA GLU A 82 13.55 9.78 11.99
C GLU A 82 12.88 10.87 12.86
N LEU A 83 11.58 11.03 12.70
CA LEU A 83 10.79 11.98 13.48
C LEU A 83 10.37 11.44 14.85
N GLU A 84 10.71 10.21 15.22
CA GLU A 84 10.27 9.56 16.47
C GLU A 84 8.74 9.67 16.67
N MET A 85 7.97 9.52 15.60
CA MET A 85 6.52 9.69 15.63
C MET A 85 5.74 8.40 15.88
N LEU A 86 6.41 7.25 15.94
CA LEU A 86 5.77 5.97 16.23
C LEU A 86 5.74 5.71 17.74
N ASN A 87 4.62 5.21 18.25
CA ASN A 87 4.50 4.67 19.59
C ASN A 87 5.22 3.32 19.68
N ASP A 88 5.52 2.87 20.89
CA ASP A 88 5.96 1.50 21.16
C ASP A 88 4.87 0.53 20.67
N ASN A 89 5.28 -0.62 20.12
CA ASN A 89 4.38 -1.60 19.49
C ASN A 89 3.56 -1.08 18.29
N ALA A 90 3.99 0.01 17.65
CA ALA A 90 3.34 0.51 16.45
C ALA A 90 3.31 -0.55 15.33
N SER A 91 2.32 -0.45 14.44
CA SER A 91 2.16 -1.39 13.34
C SER A 91 2.06 -0.69 11.99
N LEU A 92 2.89 -1.10 11.04
CA LEU A 92 2.88 -0.62 9.67
C LEU A 92 2.24 -1.68 8.77
N VAL A 93 1.24 -1.31 7.98
CA VAL A 93 0.53 -2.23 7.09
C VAL A 93 0.51 -1.67 5.68
N ALA A 94 0.92 -2.47 4.69
CA ALA A 94 0.82 -2.09 3.28
C ALA A 94 -0.15 -2.99 2.51
N LEU A 95 -0.91 -2.42 1.57
CA LEU A 95 -1.78 -3.19 0.69
C LEU A 95 -1.01 -3.66 -0.54
N THR A 96 -0.91 -4.96 -0.70
CA THR A 96 -0.35 -5.62 -1.88
C THR A 96 -1.43 -6.36 -2.66
N TYR A 97 -1.03 -7.08 -3.71
CA TYR A 97 -1.96 -7.80 -4.56
C TYR A 97 -1.30 -9.05 -5.16
N TYR A 98 -2.10 -10.05 -5.45
CA TYR A 98 -1.70 -11.36 -5.99
C TYR A 98 -0.81 -11.29 -7.24
N GLY A 99 -0.90 -10.19 -8.01
CA GLY A 99 -0.02 -9.92 -9.14
C GLY A 99 1.47 -9.80 -8.79
N SER A 100 1.84 -9.69 -7.51
CA SER A 100 3.22 -9.76 -7.02
C SER A 100 3.88 -11.13 -7.25
N SER A 101 3.09 -12.19 -7.24
CA SER A 101 3.53 -13.59 -7.30
C SER A 101 3.02 -14.35 -8.53
N LYS A 102 2.05 -13.80 -9.25
CA LYS A 102 1.45 -14.39 -10.44
C LYS A 102 1.30 -13.36 -11.54
N VAL A 103 1.48 -13.79 -12.79
CA VAL A 103 1.20 -12.94 -13.94
C VAL A 103 -0.30 -12.75 -14.08
N LEU A 104 -0.73 -11.51 -14.09
CA LEU A 104 -2.11 -11.10 -14.34
C LEU A 104 -2.14 -10.19 -15.55
N GLU A 105 -3.01 -10.51 -16.51
CA GLU A 105 -3.20 -9.70 -17.71
C GLU A 105 -3.62 -8.26 -17.35
N GLY A 106 -2.98 -7.27 -17.96
CA GLY A 106 -3.25 -5.84 -17.70
C GLY A 106 -2.73 -5.31 -16.37
N TYR A 107 -1.96 -6.09 -15.61
CA TYR A 107 -1.34 -5.63 -14.35
C TYR A 107 0.15 -5.27 -14.51
N ASN A 108 0.85 -5.93 -15.42
CA ASN A 108 2.19 -5.62 -15.94
C ASN A 108 3.17 -5.07 -14.87
N VAL A 109 3.70 -3.87 -15.10
CA VAL A 109 4.71 -3.22 -14.22
C VAL A 109 4.23 -3.10 -12.77
N MET A 110 2.94 -3.00 -12.53
CA MET A 110 2.40 -2.96 -11.17
C MET A 110 2.63 -4.28 -10.41
N GLY A 111 2.65 -5.41 -11.11
CA GLY A 111 3.02 -6.70 -10.52
C GLY A 111 4.43 -6.68 -9.97
N VAL A 112 5.38 -6.12 -10.74
CA VAL A 112 6.77 -5.93 -10.32
C VAL A 112 6.86 -4.98 -9.13
N ALA A 113 6.14 -3.86 -9.17
CA ALA A 113 6.10 -2.91 -8.05
C ALA A 113 5.55 -3.54 -6.76
N LYS A 114 4.51 -4.39 -6.85
CA LYS A 114 3.98 -5.11 -5.69
C LYS A 114 4.94 -6.20 -5.18
N ALA A 115 5.69 -6.85 -6.05
CA ALA A 115 6.74 -7.78 -5.62
C ALA A 115 7.87 -7.06 -4.86
N ALA A 116 8.28 -5.88 -5.35
CA ALA A 116 9.24 -5.02 -4.66
C ALA A 116 8.69 -4.54 -3.29
N LEU A 117 7.41 -4.15 -3.22
CA LEU A 117 6.74 -3.78 -1.97
C LEU A 117 6.75 -4.94 -0.96
N GLU A 118 6.44 -6.17 -1.38
CA GLU A 118 6.45 -7.34 -0.50
C GLU A 118 7.86 -7.69 0.01
N ALA A 119 8.88 -7.50 -0.83
CA ALA A 119 10.27 -7.60 -0.38
C ALA A 119 10.58 -6.51 0.66
N SER A 120 10.21 -5.26 0.40
CA SER A 120 10.40 -4.13 1.32
C SER A 120 9.72 -4.35 2.67
N ILE A 121 8.51 -4.92 2.70
CA ILE A 121 7.81 -5.29 3.94
C ILE A 121 8.67 -6.21 4.79
N ARG A 122 9.28 -7.25 4.20
CA ARG A 122 10.13 -8.22 4.93
C ARG A 122 11.39 -7.55 5.51
N TYR A 123 12.06 -6.72 4.72
CA TYR A 123 13.25 -6.00 5.20
C TYR A 123 12.91 -4.95 6.26
N LEU A 124 11.79 -4.24 6.12
CA LEU A 124 11.33 -3.30 7.14
C LEU A 124 10.93 -4.03 8.43
N ALA A 125 10.29 -5.19 8.35
CA ALA A 125 9.93 -6.00 9.50
C ALA A 125 11.19 -6.44 10.29
N ASP A 126 12.23 -6.92 9.59
CA ASP A 126 13.51 -7.27 10.21
C ASP A 126 14.18 -6.05 10.85
N ASN A 127 14.23 -4.93 10.15
CA ASN A 127 14.91 -3.72 10.63
C ASN A 127 14.21 -3.03 11.81
N LEU A 128 12.89 -3.03 11.83
CA LEU A 128 12.07 -2.34 12.82
C LEU A 128 11.63 -3.24 13.98
N GLY A 129 11.70 -4.56 13.81
CA GLY A 129 11.33 -5.53 14.85
C GLY A 129 12.11 -5.38 16.16
N LYS A 130 13.38 -4.96 16.10
CA LYS A 130 14.19 -4.64 17.29
C LYS A 130 13.65 -3.46 18.11
N ASP A 131 12.85 -2.60 17.50
CA ASP A 131 12.17 -1.48 18.12
C ASP A 131 10.70 -1.84 18.44
N GLU A 132 10.35 -3.13 18.43
CA GLU A 132 9.00 -3.67 18.67
C GLU A 132 7.94 -3.14 17.68
N ILE A 133 8.34 -2.68 16.50
CA ILE A 133 7.46 -2.19 15.46
C ILE A 133 7.18 -3.33 14.47
N ARG A 134 5.91 -3.67 14.31
CA ARG A 134 5.46 -4.73 13.39
C ARG A 134 5.22 -4.17 11.99
N VAL A 135 5.59 -4.93 10.95
CA VAL A 135 5.37 -4.55 9.55
C VAL A 135 4.75 -5.70 8.79
N ASN A 136 3.57 -5.48 8.24
CA ASN A 136 2.78 -6.51 7.59
C ASN A 136 2.25 -6.06 6.21
N GLY A 137 1.94 -7.04 5.36
CA GLY A 137 1.28 -6.83 4.08
C GLY A 137 -0.06 -7.55 4.01
N VAL A 138 -1.06 -6.90 3.42
CA VAL A 138 -2.36 -7.52 3.13
C VAL A 138 -2.50 -7.67 1.62
N SER A 139 -2.44 -8.91 1.13
CA SER A 139 -2.74 -9.24 -0.26
C SER A 139 -4.25 -9.39 -0.42
N ALA A 140 -4.92 -8.27 -0.68
CA ALA A 140 -6.38 -8.24 -0.83
C ALA A 140 -6.82 -8.79 -2.19
N GLY A 141 -8.03 -9.33 -2.27
CA GLY A 141 -8.70 -9.60 -3.54
C GLY A 141 -9.05 -8.29 -4.29
N PRO A 142 -9.49 -8.37 -5.55
CA PRO A 142 -9.79 -7.19 -6.33
C PRO A 142 -11.00 -6.43 -5.76
N ILE A 143 -10.83 -5.11 -5.58
CA ILE A 143 -11.85 -4.19 -5.07
C ILE A 143 -12.03 -3.05 -6.07
N LYS A 144 -13.27 -2.66 -6.34
CA LYS A 144 -13.61 -1.52 -7.20
C LYS A 144 -13.17 -0.21 -6.54
N THR A 145 -11.99 0.28 -6.88
CA THR A 145 -11.45 1.58 -6.47
C THR A 145 -11.25 2.49 -7.68
N LEU A 146 -10.95 3.76 -7.44
CA LEU A 146 -10.58 4.68 -8.52
C LEU A 146 -9.32 4.19 -9.24
N SER A 147 -8.32 3.72 -8.50
CA SER A 147 -7.07 3.17 -9.07
C SER A 147 -7.32 1.89 -9.89
N ALA A 148 -8.26 1.05 -9.49
CA ALA A 148 -8.62 -0.16 -10.23
C ALA A 148 -9.23 0.12 -11.62
N LYS A 149 -9.75 1.34 -11.85
CA LYS A 149 -10.26 1.75 -13.18
C LYS A 149 -9.16 1.86 -14.24
N GLY A 150 -7.90 2.04 -13.83
CA GLY A 150 -6.75 2.05 -14.73
C GLY A 150 -6.33 0.66 -15.22
N ILE A 151 -6.82 -0.42 -14.60
CA ILE A 151 -6.51 -1.80 -15.01
C ILE A 151 -7.44 -2.19 -16.15
N LYS A 152 -6.84 -2.66 -17.25
CA LYS A 152 -7.59 -3.14 -18.42
C LYS A 152 -8.52 -4.29 -18.00
N ASP A 153 -9.75 -4.25 -18.48
CA ASP A 153 -10.77 -5.30 -18.24
C ASP A 153 -10.96 -5.72 -16.77
N PHE A 154 -10.82 -4.79 -15.82
CA PHE A 154 -10.99 -5.05 -14.38
C PHE A 154 -12.30 -5.79 -14.05
N GLY A 155 -13.36 -5.58 -14.82
CA GLY A 155 -14.63 -6.29 -14.67
C GLY A 155 -14.52 -7.80 -14.89
N SER A 156 -13.64 -8.25 -15.78
CA SER A 156 -13.40 -9.68 -16.03
C SER A 156 -12.66 -10.32 -14.86
N ILE A 157 -11.74 -9.60 -14.22
CA ILE A 157 -11.04 -10.07 -13.03
C ILE A 157 -12.03 -10.38 -11.90
N LEU A 158 -13.02 -9.51 -11.69
CA LEU A 158 -14.07 -9.74 -10.68
C LEU A 158 -14.90 -10.98 -10.97
N LYS A 159 -15.27 -11.22 -12.22
CA LYS A 159 -16.01 -12.43 -12.64
C LYS A 159 -15.18 -13.69 -12.42
N VAL A 160 -13.90 -13.68 -12.79
CA VAL A 160 -12.99 -14.82 -12.56
C VAL A 160 -12.90 -15.16 -11.07
N VAL A 161 -12.86 -14.15 -10.18
CA VAL A 161 -12.87 -14.40 -8.75
C VAL A 161 -14.20 -15.00 -8.29
N GLU A 162 -15.34 -14.51 -8.76
CA GLU A 162 -16.66 -15.09 -8.45
C GLU A 162 -16.80 -16.55 -8.92
N GLU A 163 -16.18 -16.87 -10.06
CA GLU A 163 -16.21 -18.25 -10.60
C GLU A 163 -15.27 -19.20 -9.87
N LYS A 164 -14.05 -18.72 -9.50
CA LYS A 164 -12.97 -19.60 -9.00
C LYS A 164 -12.78 -19.58 -7.48
N ALA A 165 -13.18 -18.51 -6.80
CA ALA A 165 -13.04 -18.44 -5.35
C ALA A 165 -13.98 -19.46 -4.68
N PRO A 166 -13.54 -20.20 -3.64
CA PRO A 166 -14.38 -21.19 -2.98
C PRO A 166 -15.71 -20.65 -2.43
N LEU A 167 -15.74 -19.37 -2.05
CA LEU A 167 -16.96 -18.70 -1.58
C LEU A 167 -17.77 -18.05 -2.71
N HIS A 168 -17.34 -18.14 -3.96
CA HIS A 168 -18.00 -17.58 -5.15
C HIS A 168 -18.42 -16.12 -4.99
N LYS A 169 -17.58 -15.31 -4.37
CA LYS A 169 -17.83 -13.87 -4.16
C LYS A 169 -16.53 -13.07 -4.08
N ASN A 170 -16.61 -11.83 -4.49
CA ASN A 170 -15.52 -10.88 -4.30
C ASN A 170 -15.44 -10.40 -2.85
N VAL A 171 -14.24 -10.03 -2.44
CA VAL A 171 -14.00 -9.39 -1.14
C VAL A 171 -14.56 -7.97 -1.12
N THR A 172 -14.99 -7.52 0.05
CA THR A 172 -15.48 -6.15 0.28
C THR A 172 -14.42 -5.28 0.96
N ILE A 173 -14.56 -3.96 0.83
CA ILE A 173 -13.70 -2.98 1.54
C ILE A 173 -13.73 -3.19 3.06
N TYR A 174 -14.88 -3.55 3.63
CA TYR A 174 -15.04 -3.82 5.06
C TYR A 174 -14.24 -5.05 5.51
N GLN A 175 -14.23 -6.12 4.71
CA GLN A 175 -13.47 -7.33 5.03
C GLN A 175 -11.96 -7.06 5.02
N VAL A 176 -11.47 -6.26 4.05
CA VAL A 176 -10.06 -5.84 4.02
C VAL A 176 -9.76 -4.91 5.20
N GLY A 177 -10.65 -3.96 5.49
CA GLY A 177 -10.55 -3.07 6.65
C GLY A 177 -10.46 -3.84 7.98
N ASN A 178 -11.25 -4.91 8.15
CA ASN A 178 -11.20 -5.75 9.35
C ASN A 178 -9.83 -6.44 9.52
N VAL A 179 -9.23 -6.95 8.44
CA VAL A 179 -7.89 -7.55 8.49
C VAL A 179 -6.83 -6.50 8.81
N VAL A 180 -6.91 -5.32 8.19
CA VAL A 180 -6.00 -4.21 8.47
C VAL A 180 -6.13 -3.77 9.93
N SER A 181 -7.35 -3.62 10.44
CA SER A 181 -7.61 -3.26 11.85
C SER A 181 -7.06 -4.31 12.82
N PHE A 182 -7.19 -5.61 12.51
CA PHE A 182 -6.58 -6.68 13.30
C PHE A 182 -5.05 -6.52 13.31
N LEU A 183 -4.41 -6.33 12.17
CA LEU A 183 -2.95 -6.16 12.06
C LEU A 183 -2.43 -4.89 12.73
N LEU A 184 -3.24 -3.84 12.84
CA LEU A 184 -2.89 -2.62 13.57
C LEU A 184 -3.09 -2.76 15.08
N SER A 185 -3.89 -3.71 15.51
CA SER A 185 -4.19 -3.93 16.94
C SER A 185 -3.16 -4.84 17.62
N GLN A 186 -3.12 -4.79 18.95
CA GLN A 186 -2.31 -5.70 19.78
C GLN A 186 -2.74 -7.18 19.67
N MET A 187 -3.87 -7.48 19.05
CA MET A 187 -4.30 -8.88 18.84
C MET A 187 -3.43 -9.63 17.83
N SER A 188 -2.56 -8.93 17.11
CA SER A 188 -1.65 -9.52 16.10
C SER A 188 -0.18 -9.52 16.52
N ASP A 189 0.10 -9.37 17.82
CA ASP A 189 1.44 -9.43 18.41
C ASP A 189 2.01 -10.86 18.35
#